data_ecfde0dc2aa2eb59b860f2c159910ae9
#
_entry.id   ecfde0dc2aa2eb59b860f2c159910ae9
#
_cell.length_a   1.000
_cell.length_b   1.000
_cell.length_c   1.000
_cell.angle_alpha   90.00
_cell.angle_beta   90.00
_cell.angle_gamma   90.00
#
_symmetry.space_group_name_H-M   'P 1'
#
loop_
_entity.id
_entity.type
_entity.pdbx_description
1 polymer ?
#
loop_
_entity_poly.entity_id
_entity_poly.type
_entity_poly.pdbx_seq_one_letter_code
_entity_poly.pdbx_strand_id
1 'polypeptide(L)'
;MIHHNPEVEEKLEQFGIPVMVERSSYESHPLGRTEWMKLYAVLLGKEDVAEKAFKEQTDKLDKVLTSDDKDTGKTVAFFYINSTGAVNVRKNGDYVSNMIELAGGKYVPEDTGESDNALSTMNMQMEEFYAKAKDADYIIYNSTIDGELSTIDELLAKSNLLADFKAVKDGNVWCTGKNLFQETTELGTMIEDIHTILTTDDDSLDELVYMHKLK
;
A
#
# COMPACT_ATOMS: atom_id res chain seq x y z
N MET A 1 14.42 -10.31 7.88
CA MET A 1 15.70 -11.02 8.08
C MET A 1 15.51 -12.25 8.95
N ILE A 2 14.94 -12.19 10.12
CA ILE A 2 14.74 -13.35 11.05
C ILE A 2 13.87 -14.46 10.44
N HIS A 3 12.85 -14.14 9.65
CA HIS A 3 12.06 -15.16 8.93
C HIS A 3 12.89 -16.00 7.94
N HIS A 4 13.93 -15.40 7.36
CA HIS A 4 14.79 -16.08 6.39
C HIS A 4 16.01 -16.74 7.05
N ASN A 5 16.37 -16.30 8.26
CA ASN A 5 17.50 -16.80 9.03
C ASN A 5 17.22 -16.72 10.54
N PRO A 6 16.38 -17.61 11.10
CA PRO A 6 16.04 -17.59 12.53
C PRO A 6 17.27 -17.79 13.43
N GLU A 7 18.32 -18.45 12.96
CA GLU A 7 19.55 -18.68 13.70
C GLU A 7 20.38 -17.40 13.96
N VAL A 8 20.05 -16.28 13.30
CA VAL A 8 20.80 -15.02 13.46
C VAL A 8 20.64 -14.46 14.87
N GLU A 9 19.43 -14.53 15.45
CA GLU A 9 19.15 -14.10 16.80
C GLU A 9 20.00 -14.87 17.80
N GLU A 10 19.93 -16.20 17.75
CA GLU A 10 20.70 -17.09 18.65
C GLU A 10 22.22 -16.84 18.54
N LYS A 11 22.73 -16.65 17.33
CA LYS A 11 24.17 -16.37 17.12
C LYS A 11 24.60 -15.05 17.72
N LEU A 12 23.82 -14.00 17.58
CA LEU A 12 24.12 -12.68 18.16
C LEU A 12 24.11 -12.76 19.69
N GLU A 13 23.12 -13.44 20.28
CA GLU A 13 23.02 -13.66 21.71
C GLU A 13 24.20 -14.46 22.28
N GLN A 14 24.68 -15.49 21.55
CA GLN A 14 25.89 -16.24 21.91
C GLN A 14 27.14 -15.35 22.01
N PHE A 15 27.19 -14.25 21.25
CA PHE A 15 28.25 -13.25 21.32
C PHE A 15 28.00 -12.17 22.41
N GLY A 16 26.94 -12.32 23.21
CA GLY A 16 26.58 -11.33 24.23
C GLY A 16 25.99 -10.04 23.66
N ILE A 17 25.53 -10.06 22.42
CA ILE A 17 24.89 -8.91 21.78
C ILE A 17 23.40 -8.95 22.07
N PRO A 18 22.83 -7.94 22.75
CA PRO A 18 21.38 -7.85 22.94
C PRO A 18 20.65 -7.77 21.61
N VAL A 19 19.64 -8.59 21.43
CA VAL A 19 18.84 -8.62 20.19
C VAL A 19 17.42 -8.15 20.49
N MET A 20 16.92 -7.25 19.67
CA MET A 20 15.52 -6.86 19.62
C MET A 20 14.97 -7.15 18.23
N VAL A 21 13.90 -7.92 18.18
CA VAL A 21 13.23 -8.28 16.92
C VAL A 21 12.13 -7.25 16.62
N GLU A 22 12.33 -6.47 15.60
CA GLU A 22 11.33 -5.55 15.06
C GLU A 22 10.24 -6.34 14.32
N ARG A 23 8.97 -6.01 14.55
CA ARG A 23 7.81 -6.72 14.00
C ARG A 23 6.76 -5.82 13.35
N SER A 24 7.12 -4.61 12.93
CA SER A 24 6.19 -3.69 12.25
C SER A 24 5.51 -4.32 11.04
N SER A 25 6.21 -5.24 10.36
CA SER A 25 5.68 -5.94 9.19
C SER A 25 4.49 -6.86 9.50
N TYR A 26 4.24 -7.17 10.77
CA TYR A 26 3.06 -7.94 11.20
C TYR A 26 1.85 -7.07 11.55
N GLU A 27 2.04 -5.75 11.65
CA GLU A 27 0.94 -4.84 11.90
C GLU A 27 0.04 -4.77 10.67
N SER A 28 -1.23 -5.10 10.86
CA SER A 28 -2.25 -4.98 9.82
C SER A 28 -2.78 -3.55 9.71
N HIS A 29 -2.81 -2.79 10.82
CA HIS A 29 -3.20 -1.39 10.79
C HIS A 29 -2.03 -0.52 10.32
N PRO A 30 -2.22 0.36 9.30
CA PRO A 30 -1.14 1.20 8.77
C PRO A 30 -0.42 2.01 9.85
N LEU A 31 -1.17 2.71 10.70
CA LEU A 31 -0.57 3.51 11.77
C LEU A 31 0.09 2.66 12.87
N GLY A 32 -0.28 1.38 13.03
CA GLY A 32 0.44 0.45 13.88
C GLY A 32 1.88 0.27 13.40
N ARG A 33 2.09 0.16 12.07
CA ARG A 33 3.45 0.14 11.50
C ARG A 33 4.21 1.43 11.76
N THR A 34 3.55 2.58 11.56
CA THR A 34 4.12 3.91 11.80
C THR A 34 4.50 4.09 13.28
N GLU A 35 3.71 3.58 14.21
CA GLU A 35 3.94 3.72 15.66
C GLU A 35 5.25 3.08 16.14
N TRP A 36 5.79 2.09 15.43
CA TRP A 36 7.09 1.49 15.76
C TRP A 36 8.23 2.52 15.78
N MET A 37 8.07 3.69 15.13
CA MET A 37 9.05 4.79 15.26
C MET A 37 9.28 5.22 16.72
N LYS A 38 8.25 5.11 17.58
CA LYS A 38 8.35 5.47 19.00
C LYS A 38 9.31 4.55 19.75
N LEU A 39 9.34 3.25 19.41
CA LEU A 39 10.29 2.32 19.99
C LEU A 39 11.74 2.69 19.67
N TYR A 40 12.01 3.03 18.42
CA TYR A 40 13.34 3.52 18.02
C TYR A 40 13.68 4.84 18.71
N ALA A 41 12.71 5.72 18.88
CA ALA A 41 12.91 7.00 19.55
C ALA A 41 13.32 6.83 21.00
N VAL A 42 12.71 5.90 21.74
CA VAL A 42 13.11 5.57 23.12
C VAL A 42 14.57 5.12 23.19
N LEU A 43 15.00 4.27 22.23
CA LEU A 43 16.39 3.80 22.17
C LEU A 43 17.40 4.92 21.84
N LEU A 44 16.96 5.98 21.19
CA LEU A 44 17.78 7.07 20.73
C LEU A 44 17.62 8.37 21.53
N GLY A 45 16.76 8.41 22.55
CA GLY A 45 16.42 9.61 23.30
C GLY A 45 15.78 10.69 22.42
N LYS A 46 14.84 10.29 21.55
CA LYS A 46 14.16 11.17 20.56
C LYS A 46 12.63 11.06 20.63
N GLU A 47 12.09 10.79 21.81
CA GLU A 47 10.66 10.53 22.04
C GLU A 47 9.79 11.69 21.54
N ASP A 48 10.16 12.95 21.85
CA ASP A 48 9.41 14.13 21.42
C ASP A 48 9.33 14.25 19.89
N VAL A 49 10.38 13.83 19.19
CA VAL A 49 10.42 13.85 17.71
C VAL A 49 9.44 12.82 17.14
N ALA A 50 9.45 11.61 17.69
CA ALA A 50 8.57 10.53 17.25
C ALA A 50 7.10 10.81 17.59
N GLU A 51 6.83 11.36 18.78
CA GLU A 51 5.46 11.75 19.15
C GLU A 51 4.89 12.80 18.19
N LYS A 52 5.70 13.81 17.85
CA LYS A 52 5.28 14.83 16.89
C LYS A 52 5.02 14.21 15.51
N ALA A 53 5.96 13.42 14.98
CA ALA A 53 5.84 12.79 13.68
C ALA A 53 4.64 11.84 13.61
N PHE A 54 4.44 11.01 14.65
CA PHE A 54 3.30 10.11 14.72
C PHE A 54 1.98 10.87 14.79
N LYS A 55 1.94 11.96 15.58
CA LYS A 55 0.75 12.81 15.67
C LYS A 55 0.38 13.43 14.31
N GLU A 56 1.35 13.88 13.53
CA GLU A 56 1.12 14.40 12.19
C GLU A 56 0.42 13.36 11.29
N GLN A 57 0.82 12.09 11.39
CA GLN A 57 0.20 11.00 10.62
C GLN A 57 -1.20 10.64 11.12
N THR A 58 -1.42 10.63 12.43
CA THR A 58 -2.76 10.40 13.01
C THR A 58 -3.71 11.53 12.66
N ASP A 59 -3.26 12.80 12.71
CA ASP A 59 -4.08 13.96 12.35
C ASP A 59 -4.55 13.90 10.87
N LYS A 60 -3.72 13.37 9.98
CA LYS A 60 -4.10 13.16 8.57
C LYS A 60 -5.20 12.10 8.45
N LEU A 61 -5.02 10.95 9.11
CA LEU A 61 -6.06 9.91 9.12
C LEU A 61 -7.37 10.43 9.73
N ASP A 62 -7.30 11.17 10.84
CA ASP A 62 -8.49 11.74 11.50
C ASP A 62 -9.26 12.67 10.58
N LYS A 63 -8.58 13.47 9.74
CA LYS A 63 -9.24 14.30 8.72
C LYS A 63 -10.01 13.45 7.71
N VAL A 64 -9.43 12.38 7.22
CA VAL A 64 -10.08 11.45 6.28
C VAL A 64 -11.31 10.82 6.94
N LEU A 65 -11.17 10.27 8.15
CA LEU A 65 -12.24 9.57 8.87
C LEU A 65 -13.39 10.48 9.30
N THR A 66 -13.15 11.80 9.42
CA THR A 66 -14.16 12.79 9.80
C THR A 66 -14.70 13.58 8.61
N SER A 67 -14.21 13.32 7.39
CA SER A 67 -14.73 13.95 6.18
C SER A 67 -16.15 13.46 5.85
N ASP A 68 -16.90 14.23 5.11
CA ASP A 68 -18.23 13.84 4.62
C ASP A 68 -18.14 12.70 3.61
N ASP A 69 -16.99 12.58 2.92
CA ASP A 69 -16.70 11.60 1.87
C ASP A 69 -15.90 10.38 2.37
N LYS A 70 -15.91 10.10 3.66
CA LYS A 70 -15.17 8.98 4.29
C LYS A 70 -15.54 7.58 3.79
N ASP A 71 -16.66 7.44 3.11
CA ASP A 71 -17.08 6.21 2.44
C ASP A 71 -17.54 6.60 1.02
N THR A 72 -16.66 6.41 0.05
CA THR A 72 -16.92 6.79 -1.33
C THR A 72 -17.68 5.71 -2.11
N GLY A 73 -17.75 4.48 -1.58
CA GLY A 73 -18.27 3.31 -2.28
C GLY A 73 -17.46 2.89 -3.51
N LYS A 74 -16.35 3.58 -3.82
CA LYS A 74 -15.52 3.32 -5.00
C LYS A 74 -14.57 2.14 -4.75
N THR A 75 -14.39 1.31 -5.79
CA THR A 75 -13.54 0.12 -5.73
C THR A 75 -12.14 0.42 -6.26
N VAL A 76 -11.12 -0.14 -5.62
CA VAL A 76 -9.71 0.09 -5.93
C VAL A 76 -8.96 -1.23 -6.09
N ALA A 77 -8.35 -1.45 -7.26
CA ALA A 77 -7.42 -2.55 -7.51
C ALA A 77 -5.98 -2.08 -7.29
N PHE A 78 -5.28 -2.70 -6.32
CA PHE A 78 -3.86 -2.45 -6.05
C PHE A 78 -3.05 -3.70 -6.38
N PHE A 79 -2.15 -3.62 -7.36
CA PHE A 79 -1.40 -4.78 -7.84
C PHE A 79 -0.13 -4.39 -8.60
N TYR A 80 0.74 -5.38 -8.86
CA TYR A 80 1.73 -5.33 -9.94
C TYR A 80 1.75 -6.65 -10.72
N ILE A 81 2.30 -6.63 -11.93
CA ILE A 81 2.49 -7.82 -12.76
C ILE A 81 3.96 -8.19 -12.71
N ASN A 82 4.27 -9.41 -12.29
CA ASN A 82 5.64 -9.88 -12.19
C ASN A 82 6.20 -10.33 -13.56
N SER A 83 7.48 -10.65 -13.62
CA SER A 83 8.18 -11.06 -14.85
C SER A 83 7.64 -12.35 -15.50
N THR A 84 6.83 -13.13 -14.79
CA THR A 84 6.17 -14.32 -15.33
C THR A 84 4.76 -14.05 -15.85
N GLY A 85 4.29 -12.80 -15.79
CA GLY A 85 2.93 -12.40 -16.18
C GLY A 85 1.86 -12.65 -15.12
N ALA A 86 2.22 -13.17 -13.94
CA ALA A 86 1.28 -13.33 -12.85
C ALA A 86 1.04 -11.98 -12.13
N VAL A 87 -0.20 -11.75 -11.71
CA VAL A 87 -0.60 -10.57 -10.96
C VAL A 87 -0.37 -10.81 -9.48
N ASN A 88 0.44 -9.96 -8.86
CA ASN A 88 0.63 -9.98 -7.41
C ASN A 88 -0.34 -8.97 -6.78
N VAL A 89 -1.20 -9.47 -5.90
CA VAL A 89 -2.20 -8.69 -5.17
C VAL A 89 -1.99 -8.79 -3.66
N ARG A 90 -2.59 -7.88 -2.91
CA ARG A 90 -2.62 -7.94 -1.46
C ARG A 90 -3.73 -8.89 -0.99
N LYS A 91 -3.50 -9.54 0.15
CA LYS A 91 -4.55 -10.27 0.84
C LYS A 91 -5.44 -9.30 1.62
N ASN A 92 -6.68 -9.71 1.86
CA ASN A 92 -7.59 -8.97 2.74
C ASN A 92 -6.97 -8.84 4.14
N GLY A 93 -7.15 -7.67 4.77
CA GLY A 93 -6.56 -7.39 6.08
C GLY A 93 -5.06 -7.09 6.07
N ASP A 94 -4.39 -7.06 4.90
CA ASP A 94 -3.05 -6.47 4.78
C ASP A 94 -3.11 -4.95 5.00
N TYR A 95 -2.01 -4.37 5.46
CA TYR A 95 -2.00 -2.94 5.75
C TYR A 95 -2.26 -2.05 4.53
N VAL A 96 -1.96 -2.51 3.30
CA VAL A 96 -2.27 -1.74 2.06
C VAL A 96 -3.76 -1.83 1.75
N SER A 97 -4.38 -3.03 1.85
CA SER A 97 -5.83 -3.15 1.70
C SER A 97 -6.56 -2.30 2.76
N ASN A 98 -6.07 -2.32 4.00
CA ASN A 98 -6.60 -1.49 5.07
C ASN A 98 -6.38 0.03 4.84
N MET A 99 -5.27 0.45 4.20
CA MET A 99 -5.10 1.86 3.79
C MET A 99 -6.19 2.30 2.82
N ILE A 100 -6.52 1.45 1.84
CA ILE A 100 -7.57 1.74 0.85
C ILE A 100 -8.93 1.86 1.55
N GLU A 101 -9.24 0.96 2.48
CA GLU A 101 -10.49 1.01 3.25
C GLU A 101 -10.57 2.24 4.15
N LEU A 102 -9.48 2.57 4.86
CA LEU A 102 -9.40 3.78 5.68
C LEU A 102 -9.50 5.07 4.86
N ALA A 103 -9.06 5.03 3.60
CA ALA A 103 -9.21 6.14 2.66
C ALA A 103 -10.64 6.28 2.10
N GLY A 104 -11.57 5.38 2.46
CA GLY A 104 -12.96 5.41 2.03
C GLY A 104 -13.23 4.64 0.74
N GLY A 105 -12.26 3.87 0.24
CA GLY A 105 -12.41 2.95 -0.89
C GLY A 105 -12.74 1.53 -0.45
N LYS A 106 -12.98 0.67 -1.42
CA LYS A 106 -13.18 -0.76 -1.24
C LYS A 106 -12.13 -1.52 -2.02
N TYR A 107 -11.29 -2.29 -1.32
CA TYR A 107 -10.22 -3.05 -1.98
C TYR A 107 -10.77 -4.21 -2.81
N VAL A 108 -10.24 -4.40 -4.03
CA VAL A 108 -10.53 -5.56 -4.88
C VAL A 108 -9.21 -6.16 -5.41
N PRO A 109 -9.16 -7.50 -5.58
CA PRO A 109 -10.22 -8.52 -5.40
C PRO A 109 -10.50 -8.81 -3.92
N GLU A 110 -11.78 -9.01 -3.58
CA GLU A 110 -12.21 -9.21 -2.18
C GLU A 110 -11.81 -10.57 -1.59
N ASP A 111 -11.79 -11.61 -2.37
CA ASP A 111 -11.60 -12.99 -1.89
C ASP A 111 -10.16 -13.46 -2.09
N THR A 112 -9.23 -12.84 -1.36
CA THR A 112 -7.80 -13.14 -1.41
C THR A 112 -7.31 -13.94 -0.19
N GLY A 113 -8.23 -14.36 0.70
CA GLY A 113 -7.92 -15.01 1.97
C GLY A 113 -7.44 -14.03 3.04
N GLU A 114 -7.45 -14.48 4.29
CA GLU A 114 -6.99 -13.68 5.42
C GLU A 114 -5.45 -13.60 5.46
N SER A 115 -4.95 -12.47 5.97
CA SER A 115 -3.52 -12.25 6.16
C SER A 115 -3.11 -12.62 7.58
N ASP A 116 -2.67 -13.87 7.77
CA ASP A 116 -2.22 -14.36 9.09
C ASP A 116 -0.75 -14.04 9.39
N ASN A 117 -0.03 -13.42 8.45
CA ASN A 117 1.41 -13.17 8.61
C ASN A 117 1.91 -11.99 7.76
N ALA A 118 3.20 -11.64 7.93
CA ALA A 118 3.86 -10.56 7.20
C ALA A 118 3.89 -10.73 5.67
N LEU A 119 3.70 -11.94 5.17
CA LEU A 119 3.60 -12.22 3.73
C LEU A 119 2.14 -12.12 3.28
N SER A 120 1.67 -10.91 3.19
CA SER A 120 0.28 -10.56 2.92
C SER A 120 -0.02 -10.37 1.43
N THR A 121 0.74 -11.03 0.57
CA THR A 121 0.51 -11.02 -0.87
C THR A 121 0.23 -12.42 -1.39
N MET A 122 -0.40 -12.48 -2.56
CA MET A 122 -0.57 -13.69 -3.34
C MET A 122 -0.42 -13.40 -4.84
N ASN A 123 -0.01 -14.43 -5.58
CA ASN A 123 -0.02 -14.38 -7.04
C ASN A 123 -1.29 -15.05 -7.56
N MET A 124 -1.93 -14.45 -8.55
CA MET A 124 -3.03 -15.06 -9.30
C MET A 124 -2.79 -14.93 -10.79
N GLN A 125 -3.47 -15.75 -11.58
CA GLN A 125 -3.42 -15.65 -13.02
C GLN A 125 -4.16 -14.39 -13.49
N MET A 126 -3.71 -13.82 -14.62
CA MET A 126 -4.30 -12.59 -15.15
C MET A 126 -5.79 -12.73 -15.45
N GLU A 127 -6.23 -13.90 -15.92
CA GLU A 127 -7.64 -14.17 -16.22
C GLU A 127 -8.51 -14.19 -14.95
N GLU A 128 -7.97 -14.72 -13.85
CA GLU A 128 -8.64 -14.70 -12.56
C GLU A 128 -8.73 -13.27 -12.02
N PHE A 129 -7.64 -12.52 -12.09
CA PHE A 129 -7.61 -11.11 -11.71
C PHE A 129 -8.60 -10.29 -12.54
N TYR A 130 -8.62 -10.50 -13.86
CA TYR A 130 -9.56 -9.87 -14.76
C TYR A 130 -11.01 -10.12 -14.33
N ALA A 131 -11.36 -11.37 -14.06
CA ALA A 131 -12.72 -11.73 -13.66
C ALA A 131 -13.15 -11.03 -12.35
N LYS A 132 -12.22 -10.79 -11.43
CA LYS A 132 -12.49 -10.23 -10.10
C LYS A 132 -12.36 -8.69 -10.02
N ALA A 133 -11.56 -8.07 -10.87
CA ALA A 133 -11.15 -6.67 -10.72
C ALA A 133 -11.40 -5.78 -11.95
N LYS A 134 -11.88 -6.31 -13.09
CA LYS A 134 -12.08 -5.52 -14.32
C LYS A 134 -13.05 -4.34 -14.16
N ASP A 135 -13.98 -4.46 -13.24
CA ASP A 135 -15.00 -3.43 -12.98
C ASP A 135 -14.58 -2.46 -11.86
N ALA A 136 -13.32 -2.53 -11.38
CA ALA A 136 -12.78 -1.58 -10.40
C ALA A 136 -12.84 -0.15 -10.94
N ASP A 137 -13.24 0.78 -10.05
CA ASP A 137 -13.33 2.20 -10.38
C ASP A 137 -11.95 2.85 -10.54
N TYR A 138 -10.96 2.37 -9.79
CA TYR A 138 -9.58 2.85 -9.79
C TYR A 138 -8.58 1.70 -9.85
N ILE A 139 -7.47 1.96 -10.51
CA ILE A 139 -6.25 1.14 -10.46
C ILE A 139 -5.15 1.95 -9.80
N ILE A 140 -4.46 1.35 -8.82
CA ILE A 140 -3.17 1.82 -8.29
C ILE A 140 -2.13 0.75 -8.59
N TYR A 141 -1.26 1.02 -9.58
CA TYR A 141 -0.17 0.11 -9.93
C TYR A 141 0.98 0.25 -8.94
N ASN A 142 1.43 -0.85 -8.37
CA ASN A 142 2.55 -0.88 -7.44
C ASN A 142 3.89 -0.93 -8.18
N SER A 143 4.61 0.17 -8.21
CA SER A 143 5.90 0.33 -8.91
C SER A 143 7.11 -0.22 -8.17
N THR A 144 6.98 -0.56 -6.90
CA THR A 144 8.13 -0.81 -6.01
C THR A 144 8.96 -2.03 -6.40
N ILE A 145 8.41 -2.95 -7.18
CA ILE A 145 9.06 -4.20 -7.59
C ILE A 145 9.56 -4.13 -9.03
N ASP A 146 8.74 -3.65 -9.96
CA ASP A 146 8.99 -3.73 -11.41
C ASP A 146 9.28 -2.35 -12.05
N GLY A 147 9.29 -1.30 -11.25
CA GLY A 147 9.56 0.07 -11.67
C GLY A 147 8.29 0.89 -11.96
N GLU A 148 8.48 2.20 -11.97
CA GLU A 148 7.40 3.15 -12.22
C GLU A 148 6.95 3.09 -13.68
N LEU A 149 5.64 3.23 -13.86
CA LEU A 149 4.99 3.43 -15.14
C LEU A 149 4.59 4.91 -15.24
N SER A 150 4.69 5.48 -16.43
CA SER A 150 4.32 6.88 -16.70
C SER A 150 3.11 6.98 -17.61
N THR A 151 2.83 5.94 -18.39
CA THR A 151 1.78 5.94 -19.42
C THR A 151 0.88 4.71 -19.33
N ILE A 152 -0.35 4.86 -19.85
CA ILE A 152 -1.28 3.73 -20.03
C ILE A 152 -0.68 2.68 -20.97
N ASP A 153 0.04 3.10 -22.02
CA ASP A 153 0.67 2.15 -22.95
C ASP A 153 1.70 1.25 -22.26
N GLU A 154 2.47 1.78 -21.32
CA GLU A 154 3.40 0.98 -20.51
C GLU A 154 2.65 -0.03 -19.62
N LEU A 155 1.50 0.34 -19.08
CA LEU A 155 0.65 -0.58 -18.34
C LEU A 155 0.09 -1.68 -19.23
N LEU A 156 -0.42 -1.31 -20.42
CA LEU A 156 -0.97 -2.26 -21.39
C LEU A 156 0.09 -3.20 -21.97
N ALA A 157 1.34 -2.74 -22.06
CA ALA A 157 2.47 -3.59 -22.42
C ALA A 157 2.73 -4.74 -21.42
N LYS A 158 2.30 -4.60 -20.14
CA LYS A 158 2.34 -5.69 -19.15
C LYS A 158 1.28 -6.75 -19.41
N SER A 159 0.07 -6.35 -19.83
CA SER A 159 -1.01 -7.23 -20.25
C SER A 159 -2.07 -6.47 -21.06
N ASN A 160 -2.35 -6.93 -22.26
CA ASN A 160 -3.39 -6.34 -23.11
C ASN A 160 -4.81 -6.46 -22.52
N LEU A 161 -5.05 -7.43 -21.61
CA LEU A 161 -6.35 -7.58 -20.94
C LEU A 161 -6.71 -6.34 -20.10
N LEU A 162 -5.73 -5.57 -19.65
CA LEU A 162 -5.97 -4.35 -18.87
C LEU A 162 -6.70 -3.26 -19.67
N ALA A 163 -6.65 -3.29 -21.01
CA ALA A 163 -7.41 -2.36 -21.85
C ALA A 163 -8.93 -2.45 -21.64
N ASP A 164 -9.42 -3.59 -21.18
CA ASP A 164 -10.84 -3.80 -20.92
C ASP A 164 -11.30 -3.38 -19.52
N PHE A 165 -10.38 -3.03 -18.63
CA PHE A 165 -10.70 -2.58 -17.27
C PHE A 165 -11.43 -1.23 -17.32
N LYS A 166 -12.44 -1.12 -16.43
CA LYS A 166 -13.22 0.13 -16.27
C LYS A 166 -12.30 1.31 -15.95
N ALA A 167 -11.41 1.17 -14.96
CA ALA A 167 -10.49 2.22 -14.57
C ALA A 167 -9.60 2.72 -15.71
N VAL A 168 -9.16 1.84 -16.60
CA VAL A 168 -8.36 2.22 -17.78
C VAL A 168 -9.19 3.03 -18.77
N LYS A 169 -10.43 2.59 -19.04
CA LYS A 169 -11.37 3.29 -19.95
C LYS A 169 -11.78 4.67 -19.42
N ASP A 170 -11.90 4.79 -18.09
CA ASP A 170 -12.30 6.02 -17.41
C ASP A 170 -11.11 6.96 -17.11
N GLY A 171 -9.86 6.52 -17.35
CA GLY A 171 -8.66 7.30 -17.07
C GLY A 171 -8.31 7.40 -15.57
N ASN A 172 -8.78 6.45 -14.75
CA ASN A 172 -8.58 6.39 -13.30
C ASN A 172 -7.45 5.42 -12.92
N VAL A 173 -6.28 5.61 -13.54
CA VAL A 173 -5.11 4.75 -13.32
C VAL A 173 -3.97 5.55 -12.73
N TRP A 174 -3.51 5.10 -11.57
CA TRP A 174 -2.43 5.70 -10.81
C TRP A 174 -1.27 4.72 -10.63
N CYS A 175 -0.07 5.24 -10.48
CA CYS A 175 1.13 4.46 -10.23
C CYS A 175 1.81 4.99 -8.97
N THR A 176 2.23 4.10 -8.07
CA THR A 176 2.98 4.51 -6.87
C THR A 176 4.41 4.90 -7.21
N GLY A 177 5.01 5.78 -6.41
CA GLY A 177 6.45 5.99 -6.43
C GLY A 177 7.22 4.77 -5.91
N LYS A 178 8.47 4.62 -6.31
CA LYS A 178 9.36 3.50 -5.91
C LYS A 178 9.59 3.38 -4.41
N ASN A 179 9.45 4.48 -3.70
CA ASN A 179 9.71 4.57 -2.26
C ASN A 179 8.53 4.15 -1.37
N LEU A 180 7.35 3.81 -1.93
CA LEU A 180 6.13 3.53 -1.18
C LEU A 180 6.37 2.62 0.05
N PHE A 181 7.09 1.50 -0.11
CA PHE A 181 7.33 0.55 0.99
C PHE A 181 8.48 0.93 1.92
N GLN A 182 9.18 2.01 1.65
CA GLN A 182 10.31 2.49 2.46
C GLN A 182 9.91 3.65 3.38
N GLU A 183 8.74 4.23 3.15
CA GLU A 183 8.21 5.39 3.86
C GLU A 183 7.14 4.99 4.90
N THR A 184 7.43 3.96 5.69
CA THR A 184 6.48 3.45 6.71
C THR A 184 6.14 4.46 7.81
N THR A 185 6.91 5.54 7.90
CA THR A 185 6.63 6.67 8.78
C THR A 185 5.57 7.62 8.25
N GLU A 186 5.17 7.50 6.98
CA GLU A 186 4.29 8.43 6.26
C GLU A 186 2.97 7.79 5.79
N LEU A 187 2.55 6.69 6.43
CA LEU A 187 1.36 5.95 5.98
C LEU A 187 0.05 6.76 6.09
N GLY A 188 -0.02 7.72 7.01
CA GLY A 188 -1.14 8.68 7.07
C GLY A 188 -1.22 9.56 5.81
N THR A 189 -0.07 9.97 5.26
CA THR A 189 0.01 10.72 4.00
C THR A 189 -0.43 9.85 2.82
N MET A 190 -0.05 8.58 2.79
CA MET A 190 -0.49 7.65 1.74
C MET A 190 -2.00 7.44 1.77
N ILE A 191 -2.61 7.36 2.95
CA ILE A 191 -4.07 7.28 3.10
C ILE A 191 -4.74 8.56 2.58
N GLU A 192 -4.18 9.73 2.92
CA GLU A 192 -4.66 11.03 2.42
C GLU A 192 -4.57 11.12 0.89
N ASP A 193 -3.47 10.64 0.28
CA ASP A 193 -3.32 10.55 -1.18
C ASP A 193 -4.40 9.66 -1.81
N ILE A 194 -4.62 8.46 -1.27
CA ILE A 194 -5.66 7.55 -1.77
C ILE A 194 -7.05 8.20 -1.62
N HIS A 195 -7.34 8.81 -0.48
CA HIS A 195 -8.60 9.51 -0.27
C HIS A 195 -8.80 10.63 -1.29
N THR A 196 -7.75 11.38 -1.58
CA THR A 196 -7.78 12.49 -2.56
C THR A 196 -8.17 12.00 -3.94
N ILE A 197 -7.58 10.91 -4.46
CA ILE A 197 -7.96 10.38 -5.78
C ILE A 197 -9.38 9.84 -5.82
N LEU A 198 -9.91 9.39 -4.67
CA LEU A 198 -11.27 8.84 -4.58
C LEU A 198 -12.35 9.94 -4.46
N THR A 199 -12.00 11.13 -4.00
CA THR A 199 -12.98 12.18 -3.67
C THR A 199 -12.92 13.41 -4.57
N THR A 200 -11.79 13.61 -5.29
CA THR A 200 -11.67 14.77 -6.18
C THR A 200 -12.27 14.47 -7.55
N ASP A 201 -12.92 15.49 -8.12
CA ASP A 201 -13.36 15.53 -9.52
C ASP A 201 -12.43 16.43 -10.38
N ASP A 202 -11.24 16.75 -9.87
CA ASP A 202 -10.27 17.59 -10.59
C ASP A 202 -9.47 16.78 -11.61
N ASP A 203 -9.85 16.89 -12.87
CA ASP A 203 -9.16 16.21 -13.99
C ASP A 203 -7.70 16.66 -14.18
N SER A 204 -7.30 17.79 -13.57
CA SER A 204 -5.93 18.31 -13.62
C SER A 204 -5.04 17.71 -12.51
N LEU A 205 -5.59 16.92 -11.60
CA LEU A 205 -4.80 16.23 -10.57
C LEU A 205 -4.01 15.08 -11.20
N ASP A 206 -2.71 15.30 -11.34
CA ASP A 206 -1.80 14.34 -11.99
C ASP A 206 -0.77 13.75 -11.05
N GLU A 207 -0.46 14.44 -9.93
CA GLU A 207 0.63 14.08 -9.03
C GLU A 207 0.26 14.35 -7.57
N LEU A 208 0.59 13.40 -6.72
CA LEU A 208 0.45 13.42 -5.27
C LEU A 208 1.81 13.09 -4.64
N VAL A 209 1.88 12.98 -3.31
CA VAL A 209 3.15 12.72 -2.62
C VAL A 209 3.70 11.33 -2.97
N TYR A 210 2.84 10.33 -3.03
CA TYR A 210 3.25 8.93 -3.21
C TYR A 210 2.74 8.28 -4.49
N MET A 211 2.03 8.98 -5.32
CA MET A 211 1.52 8.44 -6.58
C MET A 211 1.29 9.51 -7.64
N HIS A 212 1.31 9.09 -8.89
CA HIS A 212 1.02 9.92 -10.05
C HIS A 212 0.05 9.21 -11.00
N LYS A 213 -0.71 10.00 -11.76
CA LYS A 213 -1.68 9.51 -12.74
C LYS A 213 -0.97 9.07 -14.02
N LEU A 214 -1.33 7.92 -14.56
CA LEU A 214 -0.85 7.48 -15.89
C LEU A 214 -1.56 8.26 -16.99
N LYS A 215 -0.80 8.66 -18.02
CA LYS A 215 -1.28 9.43 -19.17
C LYS A 215 -1.25 8.65 -20.47
#